data_f71f2a8d0db7e0bf5a4e6f79472691d5
#
_entry.id   f71f2a8d0db7e0bf5a4e6f79472691d5
#
_cell.length_a   1.000
_cell.length_b   1.000
_cell.length_c   1.000
_cell.angle_alpha   90.00
_cell.angle_beta   90.00
_cell.angle_gamma   90.00
#
_symmetry.space_group_name_H-M   'P 1'
#
loop_
_entity.id
_entity.type
_entity.pdbx_description
1 polymer ?
#
loop_
_entity_poly.entity_id
_entity_poly.type
_entity_poly.pdbx_seq_one_letter_code
_entity_poly.pdbx_strand_id
1 'polypeptide(L)'
;MHIRSLLLLFLSTNLLSASEPDAILDLWPEGKMPGPAPLVQGEERDLFKKGDKLIAGKKIIKLGHVANPQAHVYLPDADNANGAAVVICPGGGFSILAWDLEGTEVAEWLNGLGVAAVVLKYRVPTRQHGNDVVASPGNAEVELPTKALGPVMDAQRALSLVRANNKKWNIDSYRVGILGFSAGGETAALTATALGKRTYPKLDAVDDKECSANFSLLIYPGGLADLETGELKPYIPVSQDTPPTFFAHAADDRVTPLASTALFEQLELAGVDAELHIFSKGGHGYGLRPTHLPITRWPQFAEDWMSWMNLLDQTPLTDYARYLLSLKLAGKPLPLFHAAYPKTGLDHAYSVQRDYVAGLANTDTIAGFKGAVVGEAGQKKFGLEGPLSGVLFQSGWHHAKDQPVIPIQEGTNPGIETELGILLKEPITKPVSCVDDLKTKVRSIVPVIELPAGKHDWPLPPRATDLVVVNVDSDNYIVGKEHTDLSLDLNSLPIQLHRNGQLINETTGGHARNGQWANFLHQVNWALEQGYTLKPGNLIITGALGKIRRDGPGNYKAKFGELGSIEFTLSADQ
;
A
#
# COMPACT_ATOMS: atom_id res chain seq x y z
N MET A 1 -2.68 64.11 -34.51
CA MET A 1 -3.10 64.10 -33.08
C MET A 1 -3.28 62.61 -32.69
N HIS A 2 -2.24 62.00 -32.14
CA HIS A 2 -2.24 60.59 -31.76
C HIS A 2 -2.35 60.52 -30.23
N ILE A 3 -3.48 60.02 -29.77
CA ILE A 3 -3.72 59.75 -28.35
C ILE A 3 -3.13 58.36 -28.04
N ARG A 4 -2.07 58.30 -27.24
CA ARG A 4 -1.53 57.07 -26.67
C ARG A 4 -2.30 56.77 -25.41
N SER A 5 -3.12 55.71 -25.46
CA SER A 5 -3.72 55.12 -24.26
C SER A 5 -2.66 54.36 -23.44
N LEU A 6 -2.42 54.85 -22.25
CA LEU A 6 -1.54 54.19 -21.26
C LEU A 6 -2.38 53.13 -20.53
N LEU A 7 -2.09 51.84 -20.79
CA LEU A 7 -2.69 50.72 -20.06
C LEU A 7 -1.91 50.57 -18.75
N LEU A 8 -2.51 50.98 -17.63
CA LEU A 8 -1.99 50.69 -16.29
C LEU A 8 -2.33 49.20 -15.98
N LEU A 9 -1.29 48.36 -15.98
CA LEU A 9 -1.35 47.03 -15.40
C LEU A 9 -1.33 47.19 -13.85
N PHE A 10 -2.49 46.99 -13.21
CA PHE A 10 -2.52 46.76 -11.75
C PHE A 10 -1.97 45.36 -11.48
N LEU A 11 -0.71 45.28 -11.09
CA LEU A 11 -0.22 44.09 -10.38
C LEU A 11 -0.87 44.08 -8.99
N SER A 12 -1.90 43.28 -8.83
CA SER A 12 -2.39 42.92 -7.50
C SER A 12 -1.32 42.01 -6.85
N THR A 13 -0.54 42.60 -5.96
CA THR A 13 0.26 41.82 -5.00
C THR A 13 -0.73 41.15 -4.05
N ASN A 14 -1.14 39.93 -4.35
CA ASN A 14 -1.72 39.05 -3.34
C ASN A 14 -0.63 38.80 -2.29
N LEU A 15 -0.76 39.48 -1.16
CA LEU A 15 -0.15 39.04 0.09
C LEU A 15 -0.81 37.69 0.40
N LEU A 16 -0.13 36.60 0.08
CA LEU A 16 -0.50 35.27 0.54
C LEU A 16 -0.49 35.30 2.08
N SER A 17 -1.66 35.50 2.67
CA SER A 17 -1.94 35.15 4.06
C SER A 17 -1.85 33.63 4.12
N ALA A 18 -1.10 33.07 5.08
CA ALA A 18 -1.13 31.63 5.32
C ALA A 18 -2.59 31.18 5.45
N SER A 19 -2.98 30.16 4.69
CA SER A 19 -4.36 29.64 4.73
C SER A 19 -4.68 29.16 6.15
N GLU A 20 -5.87 29.48 6.63
CA GLU A 20 -6.36 28.90 7.89
C GLU A 20 -6.56 27.38 7.72
N PRO A 21 -6.32 26.58 8.77
CA PRO A 21 -6.54 25.14 8.68
C PRO A 21 -8.05 24.80 8.55
N ASP A 22 -8.40 23.83 7.74
CA ASP A 22 -9.77 23.31 7.59
C ASP A 22 -10.30 22.64 8.87
N ALA A 23 -9.38 22.12 9.68
CA ALA A 23 -9.69 21.57 11.00
C ALA A 23 -8.48 21.62 11.93
N ILE A 24 -8.75 21.80 13.23
CA ILE A 24 -7.77 21.62 14.30
C ILE A 24 -8.29 20.54 15.24
N LEU A 25 -7.49 19.51 15.46
CA LEU A 25 -7.84 18.40 16.34
C LEU A 25 -6.82 18.28 17.47
N ASP A 26 -7.29 18.17 18.70
CA ASP A 26 -6.42 17.77 19.81
C ASP A 26 -5.99 16.31 19.59
N LEU A 27 -4.68 16.03 19.75
CA LEU A 27 -4.18 14.68 19.56
C LEU A 27 -4.67 13.72 20.64
N TRP A 28 -4.75 14.19 21.87
CA TRP A 28 -5.01 13.37 23.02
C TRP A 28 -6.32 13.74 23.71
N PRO A 29 -7.09 12.78 24.20
CA PRO A 29 -8.19 13.09 25.11
C PRO A 29 -7.69 13.87 26.32
N GLU A 30 -8.51 14.77 26.85
CA GLU A 30 -8.16 15.62 27.99
C GLU A 30 -7.56 14.82 29.15
N GLY A 31 -6.39 15.25 29.63
CA GLY A 31 -5.68 14.62 30.73
C GLY A 31 -5.06 13.24 30.42
N LYS A 32 -5.09 12.75 29.17
CA LYS A 32 -4.61 11.39 28.82
C LYS A 32 -3.39 11.38 27.87
N MET A 33 -2.65 12.48 27.76
CA MET A 33 -1.43 12.54 26.96
C MET A 33 -0.38 11.55 27.52
N PRO A 34 0.05 10.52 26.75
CA PRO A 34 1.00 9.52 27.24
C PRO A 34 2.44 10.03 27.18
N GLY A 35 3.33 9.35 27.93
CA GLY A 35 4.77 9.61 27.91
C GLY A 35 5.19 10.91 28.62
N PRO A 36 6.43 11.37 28.40
CA PRO A 36 6.96 12.54 29.08
C PRO A 36 6.24 13.82 28.63
N ALA A 37 5.81 14.63 29.59
CA ALA A 37 5.26 15.95 29.33
C ALA A 37 6.34 16.92 28.83
N PRO A 38 6.00 17.93 28.01
CA PRO A 38 6.96 18.95 27.63
C PRO A 38 7.33 19.85 28.84
N LEU A 39 8.55 20.33 28.86
CA LEU A 39 9.07 21.17 29.97
C LEU A 39 8.72 22.64 29.74
N VAL A 40 7.43 22.96 29.67
CA VAL A 40 6.93 24.30 29.40
C VAL A 40 7.26 25.28 30.54
N GLN A 41 7.63 26.49 30.17
CA GLN A 41 7.95 27.60 31.10
C GLN A 41 7.07 28.83 30.88
N GLY A 42 5.84 28.63 30.39
CA GLY A 42 4.91 29.73 30.12
C GLY A 42 3.88 29.30 29.09
N GLU A 43 3.11 30.27 28.62
CA GLU A 43 2.09 30.06 27.60
C GLU A 43 2.71 29.82 26.22
N GLU A 44 1.98 29.07 25.38
CA GLU A 44 2.32 28.85 23.96
C GLU A 44 2.38 30.21 23.24
N ARG A 45 3.49 30.47 22.57
CA ARG A 45 3.71 31.73 21.83
C ARG A 45 4.86 31.64 20.83
N ASP A 46 4.90 32.63 19.92
CA ASP A 46 6.08 32.86 19.07
C ASP A 46 7.25 33.39 19.92
N LEU A 47 8.37 32.68 19.87
CA LEU A 47 9.61 33.01 20.57
C LEU A 47 10.63 33.74 19.67
N PHE A 48 10.21 34.19 18.47
CA PHE A 48 11.10 34.96 17.58
C PHE A 48 11.53 36.29 18.24
N LYS A 49 12.82 36.57 18.20
CA LYS A 49 13.40 37.79 18.79
C LYS A 49 13.94 38.73 17.72
N LYS A 50 13.93 40.02 18.00
CA LYS A 50 14.62 41.02 17.16
C LYS A 50 16.11 40.68 17.08
N GLY A 51 16.63 40.44 15.87
CA GLY A 51 17.99 39.99 15.62
C GLY A 51 18.17 38.52 15.31
N ASP A 52 17.11 37.72 15.44
CA ASP A 52 17.13 36.33 14.94
C ASP A 52 17.33 36.30 13.42
N LYS A 53 18.00 35.25 12.94
CA LYS A 53 18.26 35.03 11.51
C LYS A 53 16.97 34.99 10.72
N LEU A 54 16.91 35.76 9.65
CA LEU A 54 15.86 35.67 8.65
C LEU A 54 16.20 34.58 7.65
N ILE A 55 15.19 33.86 7.17
CA ILE A 55 15.32 32.86 6.10
C ILE A 55 14.70 33.44 4.83
N ALA A 56 15.50 33.55 3.77
CA ALA A 56 15.13 34.23 2.51
C ALA A 56 14.54 35.65 2.77
N GLY A 57 15.12 36.40 3.73
CA GLY A 57 14.68 37.73 4.08
C GLY A 57 13.39 37.81 4.93
N LYS A 58 12.76 36.70 5.28
CA LYS A 58 11.53 36.66 6.08
C LYS A 58 11.78 36.12 7.49
N LYS A 59 10.98 36.60 8.45
CA LYS A 59 10.92 36.04 9.79
C LYS A 59 10.35 34.61 9.71
N ILE A 60 10.61 33.84 10.79
CA ILE A 60 9.99 32.54 11.01
C ILE A 60 9.20 32.54 12.31
N ILE A 61 8.10 31.85 12.39
CA ILE A 61 7.36 31.64 13.64
C ILE A 61 8.05 30.53 14.41
N LYS A 62 8.63 30.87 15.55
CA LYS A 62 9.28 29.94 16.49
C LYS A 62 8.29 29.58 17.59
N LEU A 63 7.31 28.70 17.28
CA LEU A 63 6.28 28.32 18.23
C LEU A 63 6.88 27.51 19.38
N GLY A 64 6.80 28.02 20.57
CA GLY A 64 7.32 27.37 21.78
C GLY A 64 6.26 27.14 22.84
N HIS A 65 6.61 26.32 23.83
CA HIS A 65 5.75 26.00 24.98
C HIS A 65 4.45 25.27 24.58
N VAL A 66 4.52 24.35 23.61
CA VAL A 66 3.40 23.53 23.17
C VAL A 66 3.10 22.45 24.23
N ALA A 67 2.15 22.73 25.10
CA ALA A 67 1.68 21.81 26.15
C ALA A 67 0.60 20.85 25.60
N ASN A 68 -0.22 21.33 24.67
CA ASN A 68 -1.32 20.59 24.08
C ASN A 68 -1.01 20.29 22.60
N PRO A 69 -0.54 19.09 22.27
CA PRO A 69 -0.29 18.70 20.89
C PRO A 69 -1.57 18.67 20.07
N GLN A 70 -1.50 19.17 18.82
CA GLN A 70 -2.62 19.27 17.89
C GLN A 70 -2.22 18.89 16.48
N ALA A 71 -3.20 18.43 15.71
CA ALA A 71 -3.13 18.22 14.27
C ALA A 71 -3.87 19.37 13.56
N HIS A 72 -3.17 20.20 12.82
CA HIS A 72 -3.74 21.26 11.99
C HIS A 72 -3.87 20.74 10.56
N VAL A 73 -5.09 20.57 10.09
CA VAL A 73 -5.42 19.92 8.81
C VAL A 73 -5.63 20.96 7.73
N TYR A 74 -4.98 20.78 6.60
CA TYR A 74 -5.10 21.59 5.38
C TYR A 74 -5.46 20.66 4.22
N LEU A 75 -6.61 20.87 3.62
CA LEU A 75 -7.09 20.03 2.52
C LEU A 75 -6.86 20.74 1.18
N PRO A 76 -6.46 20.03 0.14
CA PRO A 76 -6.41 20.60 -1.20
C PRO A 76 -7.83 20.89 -1.71
N ASP A 77 -7.93 21.74 -2.73
CA ASP A 77 -9.19 21.94 -3.44
C ASP A 77 -9.75 20.60 -3.92
N ALA A 78 -11.07 20.41 -3.77
CA ALA A 78 -11.72 19.13 -4.04
C ALA A 78 -11.45 18.60 -5.46
N ASP A 79 -11.34 19.49 -6.44
CA ASP A 79 -11.08 19.16 -7.84
C ASP A 79 -9.62 18.74 -8.09
N ASN A 80 -8.70 19.07 -7.16
CA ASN A 80 -7.28 18.73 -7.23
C ASN A 80 -6.90 17.59 -6.28
N ALA A 81 -7.76 17.24 -5.32
CA ALA A 81 -7.47 16.24 -4.29
C ALA A 81 -7.18 14.87 -4.90
N ASN A 82 -6.01 14.30 -4.59
CA ASN A 82 -5.55 13.01 -5.13
C ASN A 82 -5.65 11.84 -4.13
N GLY A 83 -6.14 12.10 -2.92
CA GLY A 83 -6.31 11.10 -1.87
C GLY A 83 -5.06 10.80 -1.05
N ALA A 84 -3.88 11.30 -1.41
CA ALA A 84 -2.70 11.19 -0.55
C ALA A 84 -2.74 12.20 0.61
N ALA A 85 -2.08 11.87 1.71
CA ALA A 85 -1.95 12.76 2.87
C ALA A 85 -0.54 12.68 3.47
N VAL A 86 -0.07 13.78 4.04
CA VAL A 86 1.24 13.86 4.69
C VAL A 86 1.11 14.52 6.07
N VAL A 87 1.57 13.82 7.11
CA VAL A 87 1.79 14.40 8.43
C VAL A 87 3.14 15.11 8.44
N ILE A 88 3.16 16.42 8.71
CA ILE A 88 4.35 17.26 8.66
C ILE A 88 4.85 17.48 10.09
N CYS A 89 6.10 17.14 10.34
CA CYS A 89 6.79 17.36 11.61
C CYS A 89 7.79 18.53 11.46
N PRO A 90 7.44 19.76 11.90
CA PRO A 90 8.37 20.89 11.84
C PRO A 90 9.61 20.64 12.70
N GLY A 91 10.76 21.20 12.31
CA GLY A 91 11.96 21.19 13.12
C GLY A 91 11.96 22.25 14.22
N GLY A 92 13.10 22.38 14.87
CA GLY A 92 13.27 23.34 15.97
C GLY A 92 14.06 22.78 17.15
N GLY A 93 14.82 21.70 16.93
CA GLY A 93 15.74 21.11 17.90
C GLY A 93 15.07 20.61 19.17
N PHE A 94 13.82 20.17 19.10
CA PHE A 94 12.97 19.77 20.24
C PHE A 94 12.78 20.89 21.29
N SER A 95 12.99 22.14 20.91
CA SER A 95 12.84 23.30 21.79
C SER A 95 11.70 24.20 21.36
N ILE A 96 11.48 24.33 20.05
CA ILE A 96 10.40 25.08 19.41
C ILE A 96 9.94 24.30 18.16
N LEU A 97 8.90 24.80 17.49
CA LEU A 97 8.52 24.40 16.14
C LEU A 97 8.76 25.57 15.19
N ALA A 98 9.45 25.35 14.07
CA ALA A 98 9.57 26.33 12.98
C ALA A 98 8.25 26.33 12.17
N TRP A 99 7.20 26.90 12.77
CA TRP A 99 5.81 26.63 12.48
C TRP A 99 5.38 26.99 11.06
N ASP A 100 5.78 28.15 10.58
CA ASP A 100 5.48 28.58 9.21
C ASP A 100 6.44 27.93 8.20
N LEU A 101 7.75 28.09 8.39
CA LEU A 101 8.80 27.68 7.47
C LEU A 101 8.78 26.17 7.13
N GLU A 102 8.56 25.32 8.14
CA GLU A 102 8.65 23.87 8.07
C GLU A 102 7.29 23.20 8.37
N GLY A 103 6.22 23.98 8.41
CA GLY A 103 4.86 23.56 8.68
C GLY A 103 3.86 24.10 7.67
N THR A 104 3.33 25.34 7.90
CA THR A 104 2.22 25.85 7.07
C THR A 104 2.63 26.14 5.62
N GLU A 105 3.85 26.62 5.35
CA GLU A 105 4.35 26.79 3.98
C GLU A 105 4.48 25.44 3.25
N VAL A 106 4.80 24.37 3.98
CA VAL A 106 4.87 23.02 3.44
C VAL A 106 3.47 22.45 3.16
N ALA A 107 2.50 22.76 4.04
CA ALA A 107 1.10 22.37 3.82
C ALA A 107 0.54 23.04 2.55
N GLU A 108 0.82 24.32 2.33
CA GLU A 108 0.43 25.05 1.11
C GLU A 108 1.04 24.41 -0.16
N TRP A 109 2.31 24.05 -0.12
CA TRP A 109 2.98 23.36 -1.22
C TRP A 109 2.33 22.01 -1.53
N LEU A 110 2.08 21.17 -0.52
CA LEU A 110 1.44 19.86 -0.69
C LEU A 110 0.01 19.99 -1.21
N ASN A 111 -0.77 20.97 -0.73
CA ASN A 111 -2.11 21.23 -1.23
C ASN A 111 -2.09 21.65 -2.70
N GLY A 112 -1.09 22.43 -3.13
CA GLY A 112 -0.86 22.74 -4.55
C GLY A 112 -0.64 21.50 -5.42
N LEU A 113 -0.11 20.42 -4.86
CA LEU A 113 0.08 19.11 -5.49
C LEU A 113 -1.13 18.17 -5.33
N GLY A 114 -2.23 18.61 -4.74
CA GLY A 114 -3.41 17.80 -4.49
C GLY A 114 -3.31 16.86 -3.28
N VAL A 115 -2.28 16.99 -2.47
CA VAL A 115 -2.02 16.17 -1.28
C VAL A 115 -2.56 16.87 -0.04
N ALA A 116 -3.36 16.18 0.78
CA ALA A 116 -3.79 16.68 2.08
C ALA A 116 -2.61 16.79 3.05
N ALA A 117 -2.52 17.89 3.79
CA ALA A 117 -1.42 18.13 4.70
C ALA A 117 -1.93 18.25 6.14
N VAL A 118 -1.20 17.65 7.09
CA VAL A 118 -1.50 17.73 8.51
C VAL A 118 -0.27 18.23 9.25
N VAL A 119 -0.23 19.53 9.57
CA VAL A 119 0.87 20.12 10.33
C VAL A 119 0.74 19.69 11.79
N LEU A 120 1.72 18.92 12.23
CA LEU A 120 1.75 18.39 13.58
C LEU A 120 2.35 19.41 14.54
N LYS A 121 1.51 19.97 15.40
CA LYS A 121 1.93 20.77 16.54
C LYS A 121 2.28 19.82 17.69
N TYR A 122 3.46 19.15 17.60
CA TYR A 122 3.87 18.21 18.63
C TYR A 122 4.44 18.91 19.87
N ARG A 123 4.48 18.20 20.99
CA ARG A 123 4.93 18.72 22.28
C ARG A 123 6.37 19.22 22.27
N VAL A 124 6.58 20.46 22.69
CA VAL A 124 7.90 21.08 22.91
C VAL A 124 7.84 22.07 24.08
N PRO A 125 8.94 22.31 24.84
CA PRO A 125 10.28 21.73 24.67
C PRO A 125 10.41 20.35 25.31
N THR A 126 11.14 19.44 24.63
CA THR A 126 11.48 18.11 25.14
C THR A 126 12.99 17.85 25.10
N ARG A 127 13.78 18.77 24.55
CA ARG A 127 15.23 18.60 24.39
C ARG A 127 15.96 18.26 25.69
N GLN A 128 15.55 18.85 26.82
CA GLN A 128 16.18 18.64 28.12
C GLN A 128 15.88 17.27 28.74
N HIS A 129 14.96 16.48 28.18
CA HIS A 129 14.80 15.06 28.59
C HIS A 129 16.04 14.23 28.25
N GLY A 130 16.89 14.69 27.30
CA GLY A 130 18.17 14.07 27.00
C GLY A 130 18.14 13.05 25.87
N ASN A 131 19.28 12.37 25.71
CA ASN A 131 19.50 11.40 24.64
C ASN A 131 19.53 9.95 25.16
N ASP A 132 19.24 9.72 26.44
CA ASP A 132 19.16 8.37 26.98
C ASP A 132 18.10 7.57 26.23
N VAL A 133 18.48 6.39 25.77
CA VAL A 133 17.61 5.52 24.98
C VAL A 133 16.82 4.64 25.95
N VAL A 134 15.50 4.68 25.83
CA VAL A 134 14.60 3.96 26.73
C VAL A 134 13.55 3.17 25.91
N ALA A 135 13.13 2.04 26.45
CA ALA A 135 12.01 1.29 25.89
C ALA A 135 10.71 2.11 25.96
N SER A 136 9.92 2.07 24.90
CA SER A 136 8.65 2.80 24.86
C SER A 136 7.55 2.09 25.67
N PRO A 137 6.66 2.84 26.36
CA PRO A 137 5.66 2.22 27.23
C PRO A 137 4.55 1.44 26.50
N GLY A 138 4.38 1.64 25.20
CA GLY A 138 3.42 0.90 24.39
C GLY A 138 3.98 -0.37 23.78
N ASN A 139 5.30 -0.39 23.54
CA ASN A 139 5.99 -1.54 22.98
C ASN A 139 7.48 -1.52 23.36
N ALA A 140 7.90 -2.44 24.21
CA ALA A 140 9.26 -2.49 24.74
C ALA A 140 10.35 -2.81 23.66
N GLU A 141 9.95 -3.32 22.48
CA GLU A 141 10.88 -3.54 21.37
C GLU A 141 11.25 -2.25 20.61
N VAL A 142 10.53 -1.16 20.89
CA VAL A 142 10.84 0.15 20.29
C VAL A 142 11.55 0.99 21.35
N GLU A 143 12.83 1.22 21.12
CA GLU A 143 13.68 2.04 21.98
C GLU A 143 13.88 3.42 21.33
N LEU A 144 13.74 4.49 22.13
CA LEU A 144 13.81 5.87 21.64
C LEU A 144 14.60 6.76 22.60
N PRO A 145 15.29 7.80 22.06
CA PRO A 145 15.85 8.84 22.90
C PRO A 145 14.74 9.56 23.68
N THR A 146 14.96 9.82 24.95
CA THR A 146 13.95 10.42 25.86
C THR A 146 13.41 11.75 25.33
N LYS A 147 14.24 12.57 24.64
CA LYS A 147 13.81 13.82 23.97
C LYS A 147 12.81 13.59 22.83
N ALA A 148 12.90 12.46 22.12
CA ALA A 148 12.07 12.14 20.95
C ALA A 148 10.84 11.30 21.29
N LEU A 149 10.80 10.66 22.45
CA LEU A 149 9.75 9.72 22.84
C LEU A 149 8.35 10.35 22.76
N GLY A 150 8.13 11.52 23.35
CA GLY A 150 6.86 12.23 23.27
C GLY A 150 6.49 12.67 21.84
N PRO A 151 7.38 13.36 21.12
CA PRO A 151 7.17 13.72 19.71
C PRO A 151 6.82 12.55 18.80
N VAL A 152 7.45 11.37 18.95
CA VAL A 152 7.12 10.16 18.16
C VAL A 152 5.72 9.64 18.51
N MET A 153 5.33 9.64 19.80
CA MET A 153 3.96 9.31 20.20
C MET A 153 2.94 10.24 19.54
N ASP A 154 3.22 11.54 19.52
CA ASP A 154 2.36 12.54 18.87
C ASP A 154 2.25 12.30 17.37
N ALA A 155 3.36 11.95 16.69
CA ALA A 155 3.38 11.65 15.27
C ALA A 155 2.59 10.37 14.93
N GLN A 156 2.77 9.30 15.69
CA GLN A 156 1.99 8.07 15.54
C GLN A 156 0.49 8.30 15.75
N ARG A 157 0.13 9.13 16.74
CA ARG A 157 -1.26 9.48 16.99
C ARG A 157 -1.85 10.30 15.84
N ALA A 158 -1.09 11.24 15.27
CA ALA A 158 -1.53 12.03 14.11
C ALA A 158 -1.78 11.12 12.89
N LEU A 159 -0.90 10.16 12.60
CA LEU A 159 -1.11 9.18 11.52
C LEU A 159 -2.40 8.36 11.72
N SER A 160 -2.68 7.93 12.95
CA SER A 160 -3.93 7.24 13.29
C SER A 160 -5.17 8.15 13.15
N LEU A 161 -5.08 9.43 13.54
CA LEU A 161 -6.15 10.42 13.39
C LEU A 161 -6.48 10.70 11.92
N VAL A 162 -5.47 10.80 11.05
CA VAL A 162 -5.67 10.94 9.59
C VAL A 162 -6.48 9.75 9.08
N ARG A 163 -6.10 8.54 9.43
CA ARG A 163 -6.81 7.33 9.01
C ARG A 163 -8.21 7.18 9.61
N ALA A 164 -8.42 7.66 10.84
CA ALA A 164 -9.74 7.67 11.48
C ALA A 164 -10.72 8.64 10.78
N ASN A 165 -10.21 9.68 10.12
CA ASN A 165 -10.97 10.68 9.39
C ASN A 165 -10.90 10.52 7.87
N ASN A 166 -10.35 9.43 7.35
CA ASN A 166 -10.05 9.22 5.94
C ASN A 166 -11.27 9.48 5.02
N LYS A 167 -12.44 8.97 5.38
CA LYS A 167 -13.69 9.18 4.61
C LYS A 167 -14.14 10.65 4.61
N LYS A 168 -13.98 11.34 5.75
CA LYS A 168 -14.38 12.75 5.89
C LYS A 168 -13.51 13.67 5.04
N TRP A 169 -12.23 13.34 4.90
CA TRP A 169 -11.23 14.16 4.19
C TRP A 169 -10.89 13.64 2.81
N ASN A 170 -11.60 12.60 2.33
CA ASN A 170 -11.34 11.93 1.06
C ASN A 170 -9.86 11.47 0.92
N ILE A 171 -9.33 10.87 2.00
CA ILE A 171 -7.96 10.36 2.07
C ILE A 171 -7.95 8.84 1.92
N ASP A 172 -7.04 8.33 1.12
CA ASP A 172 -6.71 6.92 1.07
C ASP A 172 -5.81 6.54 2.25
N SER A 173 -6.29 5.66 3.12
CA SER A 173 -5.56 5.23 4.33
C SER A 173 -4.20 4.59 4.05
N TYR A 174 -3.94 4.18 2.81
CA TYR A 174 -2.69 3.55 2.38
C TYR A 174 -1.73 4.50 1.64
N ARG A 175 -2.14 5.78 1.51
CA ARG A 175 -1.33 6.85 0.93
C ARG A 175 -1.05 7.96 1.95
N VAL A 176 -0.84 7.54 3.22
CA VAL A 176 -0.56 8.45 4.34
C VAL A 176 0.92 8.41 4.67
N GLY A 177 1.64 9.47 4.33
CA GLY A 177 3.06 9.64 4.58
C GLY A 177 3.37 10.51 5.78
N ILE A 178 4.68 10.61 6.07
CA ILE A 178 5.22 11.51 7.07
C ILE A 178 6.38 12.31 6.47
N LEU A 179 6.40 13.61 6.74
CA LEU A 179 7.48 14.50 6.33
C LEU A 179 8.06 15.21 7.56
N GLY A 180 9.37 15.30 7.66
CA GLY A 180 9.98 15.98 8.79
C GLY A 180 11.26 16.73 8.46
N PHE A 181 11.47 17.83 9.20
CA PHE A 181 12.63 18.72 9.07
C PHE A 181 13.48 18.68 10.33
N SER A 182 14.80 18.56 10.22
CA SER A 182 15.72 18.66 11.35
C SER A 182 15.34 17.72 12.52
N ALA A 183 14.96 18.24 13.70
CA ALA A 183 14.42 17.44 14.81
C ALA A 183 13.07 16.79 14.48
N GLY A 184 12.24 17.44 13.67
CA GLY A 184 11.04 16.85 13.09
C GLY A 184 11.39 15.72 12.10
N GLY A 185 12.52 15.82 11.39
CA GLY A 185 13.09 14.75 10.56
C GLY A 185 13.54 13.55 11.38
N GLU A 186 14.16 13.78 12.56
CA GLU A 186 14.43 12.71 13.54
C GLU A 186 13.13 12.04 14.02
N THR A 187 12.12 12.85 14.36
CA THR A 187 10.78 12.34 14.76
C THR A 187 10.13 11.51 13.64
N ALA A 188 10.14 12.01 12.40
CA ALA A 188 9.58 11.33 11.26
C ALA A 188 10.28 10.00 10.94
N ALA A 189 11.63 9.98 10.96
CA ALA A 189 12.43 8.79 10.74
C ALA A 189 12.16 7.72 11.80
N LEU A 190 12.18 8.09 13.09
CA LEU A 190 11.89 7.17 14.19
C LEU A 190 10.45 6.64 14.15
N THR A 191 9.49 7.46 13.70
CA THR A 191 8.11 7.02 13.49
C THR A 191 8.00 6.03 12.33
N ALA A 192 8.67 6.28 11.22
CA ALA A 192 8.66 5.43 10.03
C ALA A 192 9.32 4.06 10.30
N THR A 193 10.47 4.05 11.00
CA THR A 193 11.21 2.83 11.33
C THR A 193 10.60 2.02 12.48
N ALA A 194 9.67 2.58 13.26
CA ALA A 194 8.91 1.84 14.26
C ALA A 194 7.92 0.82 13.64
N LEU A 195 7.70 0.83 12.34
CA LEU A 195 6.91 -0.16 11.58
C LEU A 195 5.51 -0.42 12.13
N GLY A 196 4.82 0.63 12.58
CA GLY A 196 3.48 0.52 13.18
C GLY A 196 3.47 -0.04 14.62
N LYS A 197 4.62 -0.37 15.19
CA LYS A 197 4.74 -0.69 16.61
C LYS A 197 4.47 0.57 17.43
N ARG A 198 3.27 0.61 18.03
CA ARG A 198 2.81 1.79 18.77
C ARG A 198 3.62 2.02 20.03
N THR A 199 4.17 3.21 20.19
CA THR A 199 5.06 3.57 21.32
C THR A 199 4.32 3.94 22.61
N TYR A 200 2.99 3.99 22.58
CA TYR A 200 2.14 4.26 23.74
C TYR A 200 0.97 3.25 23.82
N PRO A 201 0.40 3.00 25.02
CA PRO A 201 -0.76 2.14 25.17
C PRO A 201 -1.99 2.70 24.45
N LYS A 202 -2.81 1.84 23.83
CA LYS A 202 -4.08 2.27 23.21
C LYS A 202 -4.97 3.00 24.21
N LEU A 203 -5.58 4.12 23.79
CA LEU A 203 -6.42 4.97 24.63
C LEU A 203 -7.90 5.00 24.19
N ASP A 204 -8.16 4.95 22.90
CA ASP A 204 -9.52 5.04 22.34
C ASP A 204 -9.57 4.41 20.92
N ALA A 205 -10.73 4.50 20.25
CA ALA A 205 -10.98 3.92 18.93
C ALA A 205 -10.09 4.48 17.81
N VAL A 206 -9.48 5.66 17.97
CA VAL A 206 -8.51 6.19 17.00
C VAL A 206 -7.28 5.28 16.95
N ASP A 207 -6.90 4.69 18.08
CA ASP A 207 -5.74 3.81 18.20
C ASP A 207 -5.99 2.39 17.64
N ASP A 208 -7.20 2.09 17.16
CA ASP A 208 -7.48 0.91 16.35
C ASP A 208 -7.02 1.09 14.89
N LYS A 209 -6.66 2.33 14.49
CA LYS A 209 -6.11 2.62 13.17
C LYS A 209 -4.58 2.49 13.18
N GLU A 210 -4.03 2.08 12.03
CA GLU A 210 -2.59 2.03 11.80
C GLU A 210 -1.90 3.35 12.15
N CYS A 211 -0.72 3.25 12.80
CA CYS A 211 0.13 4.40 13.14
C CYS A 211 1.46 4.41 12.36
N SER A 212 1.62 3.53 11.36
CA SER A 212 2.74 3.51 10.43
C SER A 212 2.58 4.55 9.32
N ALA A 213 3.69 5.01 8.75
CA ALA A 213 3.69 5.78 7.52
C ALA A 213 3.82 4.84 6.31
N ASN A 214 3.16 5.16 5.18
CA ASN A 214 3.31 4.42 3.92
C ASN A 214 4.52 4.89 3.11
N PHE A 215 4.98 6.12 3.32
CA PHE A 215 6.19 6.72 2.74
C PHE A 215 6.71 7.82 3.65
N SER A 216 7.97 8.22 3.49
CA SER A 216 8.55 9.31 4.29
C SER A 216 9.42 10.27 3.47
N LEU A 217 9.40 11.57 3.84
CA LEU A 217 10.30 12.58 3.30
C LEU A 217 11.10 13.19 4.48
N LEU A 218 12.41 13.03 4.44
CA LEU A 218 13.31 13.43 5.51
C LEU A 218 14.23 14.56 5.03
N ILE A 219 13.94 15.77 5.48
CA ILE A 219 14.64 16.96 5.04
C ILE A 219 15.62 17.40 6.14
N TYR A 220 16.91 17.33 5.83
CA TYR A 220 18.01 17.56 6.78
C TYR A 220 17.77 16.98 8.19
N PRO A 221 17.39 15.68 8.28
CA PRO A 221 17.12 15.06 9.56
C PRO A 221 18.34 15.12 10.47
N GLY A 222 18.12 15.35 11.78
CA GLY A 222 19.17 15.27 12.79
C GLY A 222 19.17 13.93 13.50
N GLY A 223 20.19 13.67 14.32
CA GLY A 223 20.17 12.69 15.38
C GLY A 223 20.20 11.20 14.98
N LEU A 224 20.24 10.83 13.70
CA LEU A 224 20.11 9.43 13.26
C LEU A 224 21.45 8.68 13.22
N ALA A 225 22.56 9.36 12.99
CA ALA A 225 23.89 8.75 12.93
C ALA A 225 24.73 8.99 14.19
N ASP A 226 25.61 8.06 14.45
CA ASP A 226 26.74 8.27 15.32
C ASP A 226 27.75 9.21 14.61
N LEU A 227 28.19 10.27 15.28
CA LEU A 227 29.04 11.27 14.65
C LEU A 227 30.52 10.87 14.59
N GLU A 228 30.93 9.87 15.36
CA GLU A 228 32.31 9.37 15.37
C GLU A 228 32.51 8.28 14.30
N THR A 229 31.54 7.39 14.16
CA THR A 229 31.63 6.26 13.20
C THR A 229 30.94 6.58 11.86
N GLY A 230 29.97 7.47 11.84
CA GLY A 230 29.10 7.74 10.68
C GLY A 230 28.00 6.69 10.48
N GLU A 231 27.91 5.69 11.34
CA GLU A 231 26.94 4.61 11.24
C GLU A 231 25.56 5.02 11.75
N LEU A 232 24.51 4.35 11.26
CA LEU A 232 23.16 4.50 11.80
C LEU A 232 23.12 4.05 13.26
N LYS A 233 22.43 4.79 14.11
CA LYS A 233 22.32 4.45 15.52
C LYS A 233 21.61 3.12 15.73
N PRO A 234 22.12 2.25 16.63
CA PRO A 234 21.68 0.85 16.73
C PRO A 234 20.22 0.66 17.17
N TYR A 235 19.60 1.66 17.79
CA TYR A 235 18.19 1.63 18.17
C TYR A 235 17.23 1.99 17.03
N ILE A 236 17.73 2.28 15.81
CA ILE A 236 16.90 2.57 14.62
C ILE A 236 16.83 1.31 13.77
N PRO A 237 15.76 0.51 13.88
CA PRO A 237 15.61 -0.70 13.09
C PRO A 237 15.29 -0.36 11.64
N VAL A 238 15.95 -1.04 10.70
CA VAL A 238 15.63 -0.98 9.27
C VAL A 238 15.40 -2.41 8.77
N SER A 239 14.34 -2.60 8.02
CA SER A 239 14.00 -3.86 7.37
C SER A 239 13.35 -3.61 6.02
N GLN A 240 13.07 -4.67 5.27
CA GLN A 240 12.33 -4.58 4.00
C GLN A 240 10.92 -3.96 4.16
N ASP A 241 10.37 -3.92 5.38
CA ASP A 241 9.07 -3.33 5.69
C ASP A 241 9.15 -1.83 6.02
N THR A 242 10.36 -1.26 6.09
CA THR A 242 10.54 0.18 6.27
C THR A 242 9.98 0.92 5.05
N PRO A 243 9.22 2.03 5.22
CA PRO A 243 8.61 2.70 4.09
C PRO A 243 9.63 3.32 3.12
N PRO A 244 9.30 3.43 1.82
CA PRO A 244 10.09 4.19 0.86
C PRO A 244 10.37 5.59 1.39
N THR A 245 11.60 6.08 1.17
CA THR A 245 12.05 7.31 1.82
C THR A 245 12.81 8.21 0.85
N PHE A 246 12.39 9.48 0.81
CA PHE A 246 13.09 10.56 0.11
C PHE A 246 13.92 11.38 1.09
N PHE A 247 15.13 11.78 0.68
CA PHE A 247 16.03 12.61 1.48
C PHE A 247 16.50 13.83 0.70
N ALA A 248 16.57 15.00 1.37
CA ALA A 248 17.27 16.17 0.88
C ALA A 248 18.12 16.79 2.00
N HIS A 249 19.43 16.98 1.73
CA HIS A 249 20.37 17.55 2.71
C HIS A 249 21.40 18.43 2.01
N ALA A 250 21.97 19.39 2.72
CA ALA A 250 23.10 20.18 2.22
C ALA A 250 24.42 19.67 2.82
N ALA A 251 25.46 19.56 1.98
CA ALA A 251 26.77 19.09 2.41
C ALA A 251 27.47 20.04 3.41
N ASP A 252 27.10 21.32 3.39
CA ASP A 252 27.61 22.34 4.30
C ASP A 252 26.71 22.60 5.52
N ASP A 253 25.79 21.68 5.80
CA ASP A 253 24.92 21.74 6.96
C ASP A 253 25.71 21.44 8.25
N ARG A 254 25.52 22.25 9.27
CA ARG A 254 26.08 22.03 10.63
C ARG A 254 25.46 20.81 11.33
N VAL A 255 24.23 20.44 10.95
CA VAL A 255 23.60 19.17 11.31
C VAL A 255 23.94 18.19 10.19
N THR A 256 25.05 17.52 10.35
CA THR A 256 25.74 16.76 9.32
C THR A 256 24.82 15.88 8.46
N PRO A 257 25.06 15.79 7.13
CA PRO A 257 24.32 14.90 6.24
C PRO A 257 24.55 13.40 6.53
N LEU A 258 25.48 13.04 7.44
CA LEU A 258 25.68 11.65 7.89
C LEU A 258 24.38 11.00 8.37
N ALA A 259 23.46 11.76 8.99
CA ALA A 259 22.16 11.24 9.38
C ALA A 259 21.36 10.70 8.17
N SER A 260 21.36 11.44 7.06
CA SER A 260 20.67 11.03 5.83
C SER A 260 21.39 9.87 5.13
N THR A 261 22.72 9.93 4.99
CA THR A 261 23.50 8.90 4.30
C THR A 261 23.49 7.58 5.05
N ALA A 262 23.58 7.58 6.39
CA ALA A 262 23.57 6.36 7.20
C ALA A 262 22.21 5.63 7.11
N LEU A 263 21.09 6.36 7.17
CA LEU A 263 19.78 5.73 7.04
C LEU A 263 19.53 5.27 5.60
N PHE A 264 19.91 6.06 4.59
CA PHE A 264 19.82 5.70 3.18
C PHE A 264 20.58 4.40 2.89
N GLU A 265 21.82 4.25 3.36
CA GLU A 265 22.63 3.03 3.18
C GLU A 265 21.92 1.80 3.75
N GLN A 266 21.33 1.90 4.94
CA GLN A 266 20.62 0.78 5.56
C GLN A 266 19.31 0.45 4.83
N LEU A 267 18.63 1.44 4.25
CA LEU A 267 17.44 1.21 3.41
C LEU A 267 17.81 0.46 2.13
N GLU A 268 18.89 0.87 1.44
CA GLU A 268 19.40 0.19 0.26
C GLU A 268 19.80 -1.27 0.56
N LEU A 269 20.52 -1.51 1.67
CA LEU A 269 20.88 -2.86 2.11
C LEU A 269 19.66 -3.73 2.45
N ALA A 270 18.58 -3.13 2.91
CA ALA A 270 17.31 -3.81 3.19
C ALA A 270 16.42 -3.99 1.94
N GLY A 271 16.83 -3.47 0.77
CA GLY A 271 16.05 -3.52 -0.47
C GLY A 271 14.81 -2.62 -0.44
N VAL A 272 14.87 -1.52 0.28
CA VAL A 272 13.81 -0.51 0.35
C VAL A 272 14.08 0.60 -0.65
N ASP A 273 13.08 0.97 -1.46
CA ASP A 273 13.21 2.09 -2.39
C ASP A 273 13.52 3.40 -1.63
N ALA A 274 14.66 4.01 -1.94
CA ALA A 274 15.08 5.25 -1.32
C ALA A 274 15.73 6.19 -2.34
N GLU A 275 15.54 7.50 -2.18
CA GLU A 275 16.17 8.51 -3.02
C GLU A 275 16.85 9.57 -2.16
N LEU A 276 18.14 9.85 -2.42
CA LEU A 276 18.95 10.77 -1.63
C LEU A 276 19.60 11.86 -2.48
N HIS A 277 19.34 13.12 -2.14
CA HIS A 277 19.96 14.30 -2.73
C HIS A 277 20.83 15.04 -1.73
N ILE A 278 22.15 15.06 -1.96
CA ILE A 278 23.11 15.87 -1.20
C ILE A 278 23.54 17.07 -2.04
N PHE A 279 23.04 18.24 -1.69
CA PHE A 279 23.37 19.50 -2.37
C PHE A 279 24.64 20.11 -1.80
N SER A 280 25.51 20.67 -2.66
CA SER A 280 26.80 21.22 -2.24
C SER A 280 26.69 22.40 -1.26
N LYS A 281 25.60 23.17 -1.36
CA LYS A 281 25.35 24.37 -0.54
C LYS A 281 23.88 24.50 -0.18
N GLY A 282 23.61 24.94 1.06
CA GLY A 282 22.26 25.15 1.58
C GLY A 282 22.27 25.54 3.05
N GLY A 283 23.21 25.01 3.82
CA GLY A 283 23.24 25.13 5.28
C GLY A 283 22.08 24.41 5.92
N HIS A 284 21.58 24.89 7.07
CA HIS A 284 20.51 24.28 7.84
C HIS A 284 19.30 25.20 7.98
N GLY A 285 18.07 24.60 7.97
CA GLY A 285 16.84 25.32 8.23
C GLY A 285 16.40 26.20 7.06
N TYR A 286 16.50 25.69 5.84
CA TYR A 286 16.11 26.43 4.63
C TYR A 286 14.60 26.33 4.31
N GLY A 287 13.90 25.27 4.76
CA GLY A 287 12.49 25.04 4.43
C GLY A 287 12.23 24.97 2.93
N LEU A 288 11.12 25.59 2.49
CA LEU A 288 10.75 25.72 1.06
C LEU A 288 11.14 27.08 0.47
N ARG A 289 11.57 28.05 1.31
CA ARG A 289 11.79 29.41 0.85
C ARG A 289 12.91 29.48 -0.17
N PRO A 290 12.67 30.05 -1.38
CA PRO A 290 13.65 30.06 -2.45
C PRO A 290 14.88 30.89 -2.08
N THR A 291 16.05 30.35 -2.43
CA THR A 291 17.34 31.01 -2.28
C THR A 291 18.12 30.89 -3.59
N HIS A 292 19.29 31.54 -3.70
CA HIS A 292 20.21 31.37 -4.83
C HIS A 292 21.09 30.10 -4.69
N LEU A 293 20.93 29.32 -3.62
CA LEU A 293 21.74 28.12 -3.34
C LEU A 293 21.16 26.89 -4.02
N PRO A 294 21.98 25.87 -4.34
CA PRO A 294 21.52 24.66 -5.02
C PRO A 294 20.37 23.95 -4.33
N ILE A 295 20.32 23.99 -3.01
CA ILE A 295 19.29 23.34 -2.19
C ILE A 295 17.87 23.82 -2.49
N THR A 296 17.70 25.00 -3.07
CA THR A 296 16.37 25.55 -3.41
C THR A 296 15.56 24.66 -4.36
N ARG A 297 16.20 23.69 -5.00
CA ARG A 297 15.57 22.76 -5.95
C ARG A 297 15.01 21.49 -5.30
N TRP A 298 15.23 21.26 -4.01
CA TRP A 298 14.80 20.02 -3.37
C TRP A 298 13.29 19.73 -3.50
N PRO A 299 12.37 20.72 -3.49
CA PRO A 299 10.96 20.46 -3.64
C PRO A 299 10.62 19.81 -5.00
N GLN A 300 11.30 20.25 -6.08
CA GLN A 300 11.10 19.68 -7.41
C GLN A 300 11.50 18.20 -7.46
N PHE A 301 12.62 17.82 -6.85
CA PHE A 301 13.03 16.40 -6.76
C PHE A 301 12.07 15.59 -5.91
N ALA A 302 11.53 16.17 -4.83
CA ALA A 302 10.50 15.52 -4.03
C ALA A 302 9.19 15.33 -4.80
N GLU A 303 8.76 16.33 -5.62
CA GLU A 303 7.62 16.20 -6.53
C GLU A 303 7.84 15.10 -7.57
N ASP A 304 9.01 15.07 -8.21
CA ASP A 304 9.37 14.05 -9.20
C ASP A 304 9.33 12.65 -8.55
N TRP A 305 9.90 12.49 -7.35
CA TRP A 305 9.86 11.25 -6.58
C TRP A 305 8.43 10.85 -6.18
N MET A 306 7.63 11.78 -5.64
CA MET A 306 6.23 11.52 -5.29
C MET A 306 5.40 11.13 -6.52
N SER A 307 5.65 11.76 -7.68
CA SER A 307 5.01 11.41 -8.94
C SER A 307 5.40 10.00 -9.38
N TRP A 308 6.69 9.67 -9.34
CA TRP A 308 7.18 8.32 -9.65
C TRP A 308 6.60 7.25 -8.72
N MET A 309 6.37 7.61 -7.45
CA MET A 309 5.69 6.76 -6.45
C MET A 309 4.16 6.71 -6.63
N ASN A 310 3.61 7.33 -7.68
CA ASN A 310 2.17 7.50 -7.95
C ASN A 310 1.38 8.14 -6.78
N LEU A 311 2.04 8.95 -5.96
CA LEU A 311 1.40 9.66 -4.85
C LEU A 311 0.67 10.92 -5.30
N LEU A 312 0.94 11.43 -6.50
CA LEU A 312 0.31 12.62 -7.08
C LEU A 312 -0.80 12.29 -8.08
N ASP A 313 -0.99 11.02 -8.43
CA ASP A 313 -2.09 10.61 -9.31
C ASP A 313 -3.45 10.74 -8.61
N GLN A 314 -4.43 11.26 -9.35
CA GLN A 314 -5.79 11.49 -8.85
C GLN A 314 -6.64 10.20 -8.74
N THR A 315 -6.05 9.02 -8.82
CA THR A 315 -6.79 7.76 -8.76
C THR A 315 -6.82 7.21 -7.33
N PRO A 316 -7.84 7.54 -6.49
CA PRO A 316 -8.02 6.92 -5.18
C PRO A 316 -8.15 5.40 -5.33
N LEU A 317 -7.76 4.63 -4.33
CA LEU A 317 -7.92 3.17 -4.34
C LEU A 317 -9.36 2.70 -4.51
N THR A 318 -10.34 3.44 -3.99
CA THR A 318 -11.76 3.25 -4.30
C THR A 318 -12.03 3.37 -5.80
N ASP A 319 -11.22 4.12 -6.52
CA ASP A 319 -11.30 4.26 -7.98
C ASP A 319 -10.31 3.33 -8.71
N TYR A 320 -9.31 2.76 -8.04
CA TYR A 320 -8.40 1.81 -8.69
C TYR A 320 -9.14 0.56 -9.18
N ALA A 321 -10.08 0.05 -8.40
CA ALA A 321 -10.97 -1.02 -8.82
C ALA A 321 -11.79 -0.61 -10.05
N ARG A 322 -12.33 0.61 -10.09
CA ARG A 322 -13.04 1.16 -11.26
C ARG A 322 -12.10 1.35 -12.45
N TYR A 323 -10.88 1.79 -12.22
CA TYR A 323 -9.86 1.90 -13.25
C TYR A 323 -9.55 0.54 -13.87
N LEU A 324 -9.29 -0.50 -13.06
CA LEU A 324 -9.10 -1.87 -13.54
C LEU A 324 -10.31 -2.37 -14.33
N LEU A 325 -11.53 -2.11 -13.82
CA LEU A 325 -12.77 -2.46 -14.49
C LEU A 325 -12.87 -1.77 -15.86
N SER A 326 -12.58 -0.48 -15.94
CA SER A 326 -12.60 0.27 -17.20
C SER A 326 -11.61 -0.29 -18.23
N LEU A 327 -10.41 -0.68 -17.80
CA LEU A 327 -9.41 -1.31 -18.66
C LEU A 327 -9.88 -2.71 -19.15
N LYS A 328 -10.41 -3.54 -18.24
CA LYS A 328 -10.95 -4.88 -18.59
C LYS A 328 -12.07 -4.77 -19.62
N LEU A 329 -13.04 -3.86 -19.40
CA LEU A 329 -14.16 -3.64 -20.34
C LEU A 329 -13.70 -3.05 -21.67
N ALA A 330 -12.65 -2.25 -21.71
CA ALA A 330 -12.04 -1.74 -22.92
C ALA A 330 -11.09 -2.72 -23.60
N GLY A 331 -10.92 -3.92 -23.05
CA GLY A 331 -9.99 -4.92 -23.58
C GLY A 331 -8.53 -4.50 -23.51
N LYS A 332 -8.16 -3.61 -22.59
CA LYS A 332 -6.77 -3.12 -22.41
C LYS A 332 -6.01 -3.98 -21.40
N PRO A 333 -4.66 -4.05 -21.50
CA PRO A 333 -3.83 -4.72 -20.50
C PRO A 333 -4.01 -4.12 -19.11
N LEU A 334 -3.97 -4.99 -18.08
CA LEU A 334 -4.07 -4.58 -16.68
C LEU A 334 -2.67 -4.26 -16.12
N PRO A 335 -2.49 -3.12 -15.42
CA PRO A 335 -1.20 -2.67 -14.88
C PRO A 335 -0.81 -3.40 -13.60
N LEU A 336 0.45 -3.24 -13.18
CA LEU A 336 0.95 -3.70 -11.88
C LEU A 336 0.40 -2.82 -10.75
N PHE A 337 -0.28 -3.44 -9.80
CA PHE A 337 -0.80 -2.77 -8.61
C PHE A 337 0.33 -2.29 -7.68
N HIS A 338 1.33 -3.14 -7.46
CA HIS A 338 2.45 -2.77 -6.58
C HIS A 338 3.31 -1.62 -7.11
N ALA A 339 3.27 -1.33 -8.41
CA ALA A 339 3.91 -0.15 -8.97
C ALA A 339 3.23 1.14 -8.50
N ALA A 340 1.89 1.13 -8.40
CA ALA A 340 1.11 2.24 -7.88
C ALA A 340 1.05 2.26 -6.33
N TYR A 341 1.09 1.08 -5.70
CA TYR A 341 0.89 0.90 -4.26
C TYR A 341 1.93 -0.07 -3.66
N PRO A 342 3.22 0.31 -3.61
CA PRO A 342 4.32 -0.61 -3.32
C PRO A 342 4.32 -1.20 -1.90
N LYS A 343 3.61 -0.60 -0.96
CA LYS A 343 3.54 -1.01 0.47
C LYS A 343 2.20 -1.60 0.90
N THR A 344 1.31 -1.90 -0.03
CA THR A 344 0.01 -2.50 0.30
C THR A 344 0.13 -4.00 0.51
N GLY A 345 -0.46 -4.49 1.60
CA GLY A 345 -0.56 -5.93 1.91
C GLY A 345 -1.73 -6.61 1.20
N LEU A 346 -1.84 -7.93 1.41
CA LEU A 346 -2.87 -8.77 0.80
C LEU A 346 -4.30 -8.37 1.20
N ASP A 347 -4.55 -7.96 2.44
CA ASP A 347 -5.89 -7.55 2.90
C ASP A 347 -6.42 -6.38 2.08
N HIS A 348 -5.52 -5.45 1.74
CA HIS A 348 -5.87 -4.33 0.91
C HIS A 348 -6.09 -4.74 -0.56
N ALA A 349 -5.21 -5.58 -1.11
CA ALA A 349 -5.39 -6.12 -2.45
C ALA A 349 -6.73 -6.85 -2.58
N TYR A 350 -7.16 -7.61 -1.56
CA TYR A 350 -8.47 -8.23 -1.50
C TYR A 350 -9.63 -7.22 -1.38
N SER A 351 -9.42 -6.07 -0.74
CA SER A 351 -10.42 -5.00 -0.77
C SER A 351 -10.65 -4.45 -2.17
N VAL A 352 -9.56 -4.16 -2.90
CA VAL A 352 -9.63 -3.75 -4.31
C VAL A 352 -10.27 -4.84 -5.18
N GLN A 353 -9.90 -6.11 -4.97
CA GLN A 353 -10.51 -7.24 -5.68
C GLN A 353 -12.03 -7.29 -5.46
N ARG A 354 -12.52 -7.13 -4.21
CA ARG A 354 -13.97 -7.12 -3.93
C ARG A 354 -14.70 -6.04 -4.71
N ASP A 355 -14.17 -4.83 -4.75
CA ASP A 355 -14.77 -3.72 -5.49
C ASP A 355 -14.74 -3.97 -7.02
N TYR A 356 -13.62 -4.51 -7.52
CA TYR A 356 -13.48 -4.91 -8.92
C TYR A 356 -14.47 -6.03 -9.31
N VAL A 357 -14.57 -7.08 -8.49
CA VAL A 357 -15.52 -8.19 -8.64
C VAL A 357 -16.97 -7.70 -8.56
N ALA A 358 -17.27 -6.78 -7.62
CA ALA A 358 -18.61 -6.18 -7.52
C ALA A 358 -18.97 -5.41 -8.80
N GLY A 359 -18.01 -4.71 -9.40
CA GLY A 359 -18.19 -4.04 -10.68
C GLY A 359 -18.48 -5.02 -11.83
N LEU A 360 -17.76 -6.13 -11.93
CA LEU A 360 -18.00 -7.19 -12.91
C LEU A 360 -19.37 -7.88 -12.68
N ALA A 361 -19.76 -8.09 -11.43
CA ALA A 361 -21.02 -8.72 -11.05
C ALA A 361 -22.27 -7.89 -11.41
N ASN A 362 -22.12 -6.61 -11.83
CA ASN A 362 -23.22 -5.82 -12.38
C ASN A 362 -23.73 -6.35 -13.75
N THR A 363 -22.88 -7.04 -14.48
CA THR A 363 -23.19 -7.56 -15.84
C THR A 363 -23.04 -9.07 -15.96
N ASP A 364 -22.49 -9.74 -14.92
CA ASP A 364 -22.28 -11.19 -14.91
C ASP A 364 -22.64 -11.80 -13.55
N THR A 365 -22.82 -13.10 -13.48
CA THR A 365 -23.18 -13.82 -12.26
C THR A 365 -21.98 -14.56 -11.70
N ILE A 366 -21.76 -14.47 -10.38
CA ILE A 366 -20.74 -15.28 -9.70
C ILE A 366 -21.15 -16.75 -9.75
N ALA A 367 -20.33 -17.55 -10.42
CA ALA A 367 -20.53 -18.99 -10.61
C ALA A 367 -19.77 -19.83 -9.57
N GLY A 368 -18.76 -19.26 -8.94
CA GLY A 368 -17.95 -20.00 -7.98
C GLY A 368 -16.70 -19.25 -7.54
N PHE A 369 -15.72 -20.01 -7.03
CA PHE A 369 -14.47 -19.49 -6.46
C PHE A 369 -13.30 -20.36 -6.89
N LYS A 370 -12.11 -19.76 -6.93
CA LYS A 370 -10.88 -20.43 -7.38
C LYS A 370 -9.70 -20.19 -6.43
N GLY A 371 -8.82 -21.18 -6.35
CA GLY A 371 -7.49 -21.03 -5.78
C GLY A 371 -6.46 -20.61 -6.82
N ALA A 372 -5.37 -20.04 -6.37
CA ALA A 372 -4.17 -19.79 -7.16
C ALA A 372 -2.93 -19.91 -6.27
N VAL A 373 -1.75 -20.15 -6.88
CA VAL A 373 -0.49 -20.31 -6.16
C VAL A 373 -0.58 -21.40 -5.08
N VAL A 374 -1.16 -22.54 -5.41
CA VAL A 374 -1.48 -23.63 -4.45
C VAL A 374 -0.29 -24.52 -4.13
N GLY A 375 0.74 -24.55 -4.96
CA GLY A 375 1.95 -25.34 -4.75
C GLY A 375 2.95 -24.65 -3.82
N GLU A 376 3.69 -25.45 -3.04
CA GLU A 376 4.66 -24.95 -2.05
C GLU A 376 5.71 -24.01 -2.65
N ALA A 377 6.26 -24.36 -3.82
CA ALA A 377 7.27 -23.54 -4.49
C ALA A 377 6.75 -22.14 -4.88
N GLY A 378 5.48 -22.08 -5.35
CA GLY A 378 4.82 -20.83 -5.68
C GLY A 378 4.58 -19.97 -4.44
N GLN A 379 4.05 -20.57 -3.37
CA GLN A 379 3.82 -19.87 -2.10
C GLN A 379 5.13 -19.30 -1.53
N LYS A 380 6.20 -20.09 -1.53
CA LYS A 380 7.51 -19.62 -1.10
C LYS A 380 8.04 -18.45 -1.94
N LYS A 381 7.85 -18.51 -3.28
CA LYS A 381 8.26 -17.43 -4.19
C LYS A 381 7.57 -16.10 -3.87
N PHE A 382 6.31 -16.14 -3.51
CA PHE A 382 5.49 -14.96 -3.21
C PHE A 382 5.41 -14.61 -1.71
N GLY A 383 6.14 -15.33 -0.83
CA GLY A 383 6.10 -15.10 0.61
C GLY A 383 4.74 -15.40 1.26
N LEU A 384 4.01 -16.41 0.75
CA LEU A 384 2.64 -16.73 1.17
C LEU A 384 2.60 -17.90 2.16
N GLU A 385 1.74 -17.81 3.16
CA GLU A 385 1.43 -18.91 4.09
C GLU A 385 0.34 -19.85 3.56
N GLY A 386 -0.45 -19.40 2.60
CA GLY A 386 -1.57 -20.13 1.98
C GLY A 386 -1.77 -19.75 0.51
N PRO A 387 -2.75 -20.38 -0.18
CA PRO A 387 -3.08 -20.04 -1.56
C PRO A 387 -3.74 -18.66 -1.66
N LEU A 388 -3.63 -18.04 -2.83
CA LEU A 388 -4.46 -16.91 -3.21
C LEU A 388 -5.83 -17.39 -3.68
N SER A 389 -6.81 -16.46 -3.68
CA SER A 389 -8.19 -16.79 -4.01
C SER A 389 -8.83 -15.76 -4.94
N GLY A 390 -9.77 -16.20 -5.76
CA GLY A 390 -10.51 -15.37 -6.69
C GLY A 390 -11.93 -15.89 -6.94
N VAL A 391 -12.64 -15.16 -7.80
CA VAL A 391 -14.06 -15.39 -8.12
C VAL A 391 -14.20 -15.82 -9.57
N LEU A 392 -15.02 -16.85 -9.82
CA LEU A 392 -15.39 -17.34 -11.14
C LEU A 392 -16.72 -16.73 -11.57
N PHE A 393 -16.82 -16.34 -12.84
CA PHE A 393 -18.04 -15.79 -13.43
C PHE A 393 -18.71 -16.74 -14.41
N GLN A 394 -20.04 -16.62 -14.55
CA GLN A 394 -20.85 -17.52 -15.39
C GLN A 394 -20.48 -17.41 -16.87
N SER A 395 -20.11 -16.24 -17.36
CA SER A 395 -19.69 -16.04 -18.75
C SER A 395 -18.47 -16.87 -19.14
N GLY A 396 -17.57 -17.16 -18.18
CA GLY A 396 -16.38 -17.99 -18.41
C GLY A 396 -16.64 -19.49 -18.39
N TRP A 397 -17.85 -19.96 -18.04
CA TRP A 397 -18.17 -21.37 -17.85
C TRP A 397 -18.44 -22.09 -19.18
N HIS A 398 -17.60 -23.03 -19.53
CA HIS A 398 -17.80 -23.95 -20.69
C HIS A 398 -17.98 -25.38 -20.21
N HIS A 399 -18.80 -26.17 -20.95
CA HIS A 399 -18.97 -27.60 -20.66
C HIS A 399 -18.08 -28.46 -21.56
N ALA A 400 -17.31 -29.36 -20.98
CA ALA A 400 -16.41 -30.26 -21.73
C ALA A 400 -17.12 -31.13 -22.76
N LYS A 401 -18.41 -31.51 -22.51
CA LYS A 401 -19.23 -32.27 -23.44
C LYS A 401 -19.46 -31.59 -24.78
N ASP A 402 -19.34 -30.25 -24.82
CA ASP A 402 -19.57 -29.44 -26.01
C ASP A 402 -18.28 -29.25 -26.84
N GLN A 403 -17.14 -29.80 -26.38
CA GLN A 403 -15.81 -29.68 -26.99
C GLN A 403 -15.50 -28.24 -27.41
N PRO A 404 -15.48 -27.30 -26.46
CA PRO A 404 -15.49 -25.87 -26.77
C PRO A 404 -14.28 -25.46 -27.60
N VAL A 405 -14.53 -24.55 -28.56
CA VAL A 405 -13.50 -23.82 -29.31
C VAL A 405 -13.43 -22.41 -28.73
N ILE A 406 -12.32 -22.09 -28.09
CA ILE A 406 -12.13 -20.82 -27.41
C ILE A 406 -11.14 -19.96 -28.21
N PRO A 407 -11.54 -18.81 -28.72
CA PRO A 407 -10.65 -17.91 -29.46
C PRO A 407 -9.64 -17.24 -28.50
N ILE A 408 -8.38 -17.19 -28.90
CA ILE A 408 -7.35 -16.40 -28.24
C ILE A 408 -7.53 -14.95 -28.69
N GLN A 409 -7.95 -14.08 -27.79
CA GLN A 409 -8.11 -12.65 -28.10
C GLN A 409 -6.76 -12.01 -28.43
N GLU A 410 -6.78 -11.01 -29.33
CA GLU A 410 -5.58 -10.24 -29.68
C GLU A 410 -4.91 -9.63 -28.44
N GLY A 411 -3.60 -9.74 -28.39
CA GLY A 411 -2.79 -9.25 -27.27
C GLY A 411 -2.90 -10.09 -25.99
N THR A 412 -3.53 -11.29 -26.03
CA THR A 412 -3.58 -12.24 -24.90
C THR A 412 -2.63 -13.41 -25.12
N ASN A 413 -2.19 -14.00 -24.01
CA ASN A 413 -1.45 -15.26 -24.00
C ASN A 413 -2.00 -16.14 -22.86
N PRO A 414 -3.20 -16.75 -23.07
CA PRO A 414 -3.91 -17.43 -22.00
C PRO A 414 -3.09 -18.57 -21.42
N GLY A 415 -3.15 -18.71 -20.10
CA GLY A 415 -2.68 -19.89 -19.41
C GLY A 415 -3.56 -21.10 -19.72
N ILE A 416 -3.01 -22.30 -19.58
CA ILE A 416 -3.76 -23.55 -19.58
C ILE A 416 -3.39 -24.26 -18.29
N GLU A 417 -4.36 -24.39 -17.41
CA GLU A 417 -4.22 -24.96 -16.08
C GLU A 417 -5.10 -26.18 -15.92
N THR A 418 -4.52 -27.30 -15.49
CA THR A 418 -5.30 -28.49 -15.10
C THR A 418 -5.64 -28.37 -13.63
N GLU A 419 -6.91 -28.55 -13.28
CA GLU A 419 -7.44 -28.36 -11.93
C GLU A 419 -8.45 -29.41 -11.53
N LEU A 420 -8.76 -29.47 -10.23
CA LEU A 420 -9.90 -30.21 -9.72
C LEU A 420 -10.92 -29.22 -9.14
N GLY A 421 -12.20 -29.58 -9.23
CA GLY A 421 -13.27 -28.78 -8.70
C GLY A 421 -14.27 -29.60 -7.89
N ILE A 422 -15.01 -28.91 -7.02
CA ILE A 422 -16.22 -29.45 -6.38
C ILE A 422 -17.43 -28.58 -6.69
N LEU A 423 -18.59 -29.21 -6.82
CA LEU A 423 -19.87 -28.54 -6.95
C LEU A 423 -20.66 -28.65 -5.65
N LEU A 424 -21.16 -27.51 -5.15
CA LEU A 424 -21.95 -27.50 -3.92
C LEU A 424 -23.40 -27.97 -4.15
N LYS A 425 -23.98 -28.70 -3.20
CA LYS A 425 -25.39 -29.13 -3.23
C LYS A 425 -26.32 -28.27 -2.38
N GLU A 426 -25.77 -27.55 -1.40
CA GLU A 426 -26.53 -26.70 -0.49
C GLU A 426 -25.80 -25.36 -0.22
N PRO A 427 -26.50 -24.33 0.27
CA PRO A 427 -25.86 -23.05 0.58
C PRO A 427 -24.94 -23.18 1.79
N ILE A 428 -23.80 -22.49 1.76
CA ILE A 428 -22.90 -22.37 2.90
C ILE A 428 -22.86 -20.89 3.32
N THR A 429 -23.31 -20.61 4.56
CA THR A 429 -23.44 -19.24 5.10
C THR A 429 -22.62 -19.02 6.36
N LYS A 430 -21.93 -20.04 6.85
CA LYS A 430 -21.06 -19.99 8.03
C LYS A 430 -19.78 -20.74 7.75
N PRO A 431 -18.67 -20.37 8.38
CA PRO A 431 -17.40 -21.08 8.23
C PRO A 431 -17.55 -22.59 8.47
N VAL A 432 -16.92 -23.37 7.61
CA VAL A 432 -16.90 -24.83 7.67
C VAL A 432 -15.70 -25.25 8.50
N SER A 433 -15.93 -26.07 9.53
CA SER A 433 -14.93 -26.36 10.55
C SER A 433 -13.85 -27.37 10.14
N CYS A 434 -14.20 -28.30 9.24
CA CYS A 434 -13.30 -29.37 8.80
C CYS A 434 -13.71 -29.95 7.42
N VAL A 435 -12.83 -30.76 6.86
CA VAL A 435 -13.02 -31.43 5.57
C VAL A 435 -14.25 -32.35 5.55
N ASP A 436 -14.51 -33.07 6.65
CA ASP A 436 -15.66 -33.99 6.71
C ASP A 436 -16.99 -33.22 6.68
N ASP A 437 -17.07 -32.07 7.37
CA ASP A 437 -18.22 -31.17 7.28
C ASP A 437 -18.37 -30.62 5.85
N LEU A 438 -17.28 -30.19 5.21
CA LEU A 438 -17.32 -29.74 3.81
C LEU A 438 -17.87 -30.81 2.87
N LYS A 439 -17.41 -32.08 2.99
CA LYS A 439 -17.88 -33.19 2.17
C LYS A 439 -19.38 -33.37 2.26
N THR A 440 -20.01 -33.12 3.42
CA THR A 440 -21.48 -33.19 3.55
C THR A 440 -22.23 -32.18 2.67
N LYS A 441 -21.56 -31.09 2.24
CA LYS A 441 -22.13 -29.99 1.46
C LYS A 441 -21.81 -30.08 -0.04
N VAL A 442 -20.95 -31.01 -0.42
CA VAL A 442 -20.52 -31.23 -1.81
C VAL A 442 -21.47 -32.19 -2.52
N ARG A 443 -21.84 -31.86 -3.77
CA ARG A 443 -22.62 -32.72 -4.69
C ARG A 443 -21.73 -33.68 -5.45
N SER A 444 -20.65 -33.18 -6.00
CA SER A 444 -19.76 -33.91 -6.90
C SER A 444 -18.39 -33.30 -7.01
N ILE A 445 -17.43 -34.11 -7.46
CA ILE A 445 -16.10 -33.70 -7.91
C ILE A 445 -16.14 -33.61 -9.44
N VAL A 446 -15.39 -32.63 -9.99
CA VAL A 446 -15.27 -32.41 -11.45
C VAL A 446 -13.81 -32.15 -11.82
N PRO A 447 -13.33 -32.70 -12.97
CA PRO A 447 -12.10 -32.18 -13.57
C PRO A 447 -12.37 -30.84 -14.22
N VAL A 448 -11.36 -29.93 -14.19
CA VAL A 448 -11.49 -28.58 -14.73
C VAL A 448 -10.23 -28.20 -15.51
N ILE A 449 -10.41 -27.47 -16.61
CA ILE A 449 -9.35 -26.69 -17.25
C ILE A 449 -9.66 -25.22 -17.00
N GLU A 450 -8.77 -24.49 -16.41
CA GLU A 450 -8.84 -23.05 -16.35
C GLU A 450 -7.95 -22.40 -17.42
N LEU A 451 -8.42 -21.29 -17.97
CA LEU A 451 -7.77 -20.51 -19.03
C LEU A 451 -7.66 -19.05 -18.57
N PRO A 452 -6.73 -18.73 -17.65
CA PRO A 452 -6.47 -17.35 -17.26
C PRO A 452 -6.17 -16.46 -18.46
N ALA A 453 -6.70 -15.24 -18.50
CA ALA A 453 -6.67 -14.36 -19.68
C ALA A 453 -5.25 -14.01 -20.15
N GLY A 454 -4.32 -13.80 -19.24
CA GLY A 454 -2.92 -13.44 -19.55
C GLY A 454 -2.76 -12.11 -20.25
N LYS A 455 -3.72 -11.18 -20.07
CA LYS A 455 -3.70 -9.85 -20.68
C LYS A 455 -3.15 -8.80 -19.72
N HIS A 456 -1.82 -8.76 -19.61
CA HIS A 456 -1.11 -7.91 -18.68
C HIS A 456 0.01 -7.15 -19.37
N ASP A 457 0.20 -5.88 -18.97
CA ASP A 457 1.39 -5.08 -19.29
C ASP A 457 2.24 -4.95 -18.02
N TRP A 458 3.05 -5.99 -17.76
CA TRP A 458 3.86 -6.07 -16.55
C TRP A 458 5.35 -5.99 -16.88
N PRO A 459 5.93 -4.78 -16.81
CA PRO A 459 7.35 -4.57 -17.08
C PRO A 459 8.26 -5.15 -15.99
N LEU A 460 7.70 -5.43 -14.79
CA LEU A 460 8.39 -6.03 -13.64
C LEU A 460 7.72 -7.35 -13.25
N PRO A 461 8.43 -8.24 -12.52
CA PRO A 461 7.82 -9.44 -11.96
C PRO A 461 6.65 -9.10 -11.02
N PRO A 462 5.48 -9.75 -11.15
CA PRO A 462 4.35 -9.47 -10.27
C PRO A 462 4.60 -9.93 -8.84
N ARG A 463 4.01 -9.21 -7.89
CA ARG A 463 3.84 -9.62 -6.48
C ARG A 463 2.49 -10.32 -6.29
N ALA A 464 2.28 -10.93 -5.13
CA ALA A 464 1.01 -11.57 -4.79
C ALA A 464 -0.18 -10.58 -4.86
N THR A 465 0.03 -9.34 -4.46
CA THR A 465 -0.98 -8.26 -4.50
C THR A 465 -1.45 -7.96 -5.92
N ASP A 466 -0.56 -8.00 -6.92
CA ASP A 466 -0.93 -7.79 -8.33
C ASP A 466 -1.86 -8.88 -8.85
N LEU A 467 -1.60 -10.13 -8.47
CA LEU A 467 -2.44 -11.26 -8.84
C LEU A 467 -3.83 -11.13 -8.20
N VAL A 468 -3.89 -10.74 -6.92
CA VAL A 468 -5.14 -10.60 -6.18
C VAL A 468 -6.04 -9.54 -6.79
N VAL A 469 -5.55 -8.32 -7.03
CA VAL A 469 -6.38 -7.19 -7.49
C VAL A 469 -7.02 -7.43 -8.86
N VAL A 470 -6.39 -8.24 -9.72
CA VAL A 470 -6.95 -8.63 -11.02
C VAL A 470 -7.78 -9.93 -10.94
N ASN A 471 -8.29 -10.26 -9.74
CA ASN A 471 -9.08 -11.45 -9.48
C ASN A 471 -8.36 -12.75 -9.89
N VAL A 472 -7.06 -12.85 -9.60
CA VAL A 472 -6.16 -13.97 -9.93
C VAL A 472 -6.28 -14.39 -11.39
N ASP A 473 -6.45 -13.38 -12.26
CA ASP A 473 -6.57 -13.52 -13.73
C ASP A 473 -7.70 -14.44 -14.21
N SER A 474 -8.77 -14.58 -13.40
CA SER A 474 -9.92 -15.41 -13.74
C SER A 474 -10.58 -14.98 -15.04
N ASP A 475 -10.80 -15.92 -15.96
CA ASP A 475 -11.45 -15.69 -17.26
C ASP A 475 -12.28 -16.93 -17.69
N ASN A 476 -11.84 -17.70 -18.66
CA ASN A 476 -12.55 -18.88 -19.14
C ASN A 476 -12.17 -20.15 -18.36
N TYR A 477 -13.11 -21.07 -18.20
CA TYR A 477 -12.86 -22.40 -17.63
C TYR A 477 -13.81 -23.45 -18.18
N ILE A 478 -13.32 -24.69 -18.30
CA ILE A 478 -14.04 -25.82 -18.91
C ILE A 478 -14.27 -26.88 -17.84
N VAL A 479 -15.53 -27.17 -17.56
CA VAL A 479 -15.95 -28.12 -16.52
C VAL A 479 -16.28 -29.47 -17.14
N GLY A 480 -15.64 -30.52 -16.63
CA GLY A 480 -15.84 -31.88 -17.08
C GLY A 480 -17.06 -32.59 -16.45
N LYS A 481 -17.10 -33.91 -16.60
CA LYS A 481 -18.20 -34.72 -16.07
C LYS A 481 -18.17 -34.76 -14.54
N GLU A 482 -19.35 -34.70 -13.93
CA GLU A 482 -19.53 -34.84 -12.48
C GLU A 482 -19.30 -36.30 -12.02
N HIS A 483 -18.61 -36.45 -10.89
CA HIS A 483 -18.37 -37.68 -10.17
C HIS A 483 -18.88 -37.55 -8.74
N THR A 484 -19.80 -38.42 -8.33
CA THR A 484 -20.47 -38.36 -7.03
C THR A 484 -19.76 -39.13 -5.91
N ASP A 485 -18.76 -39.94 -6.26
CA ASP A 485 -17.94 -40.63 -5.27
C ASP A 485 -16.92 -39.67 -4.67
N LEU A 486 -17.21 -39.21 -3.46
CA LEU A 486 -16.34 -38.30 -2.70
C LEU A 486 -15.23 -39.00 -1.89
N SER A 487 -15.17 -40.34 -1.98
CA SER A 487 -14.13 -41.15 -1.31
C SER A 487 -12.85 -41.28 -2.14
N LEU A 488 -12.88 -40.85 -3.40
CA LEU A 488 -11.75 -40.91 -4.33
C LEU A 488 -10.53 -40.17 -3.75
N ASP A 489 -9.37 -40.80 -3.82
CA ASP A 489 -8.10 -40.13 -3.43
C ASP A 489 -7.66 -39.13 -4.50
N LEU A 490 -8.06 -37.89 -4.30
CA LEU A 490 -7.75 -36.81 -5.22
C LEU A 490 -6.27 -36.49 -5.30
N ASN A 491 -5.49 -36.78 -4.25
CA ASN A 491 -4.06 -36.40 -4.19
C ASN A 491 -3.21 -37.33 -5.07
N SER A 492 -3.53 -38.57 -5.17
CA SER A 492 -2.82 -39.54 -6.02
C SER A 492 -3.34 -39.59 -7.47
N LEU A 493 -4.39 -38.84 -7.79
CA LEU A 493 -5.01 -38.85 -9.13
C LEU A 493 -4.00 -38.39 -10.21
N PRO A 494 -3.67 -39.21 -11.22
CA PRO A 494 -2.76 -38.82 -12.28
C PRO A 494 -3.43 -37.83 -13.25
N ILE A 495 -2.69 -36.76 -13.59
CA ILE A 495 -3.20 -35.68 -14.46
C ILE A 495 -2.19 -35.47 -15.60
N GLN A 496 -2.67 -35.52 -16.84
CA GLN A 496 -1.86 -35.32 -18.03
C GLN A 496 -2.55 -34.34 -18.97
N LEU A 497 -1.76 -33.41 -19.55
CA LEU A 497 -2.21 -32.49 -20.59
C LEU A 497 -1.44 -32.74 -21.88
N HIS A 498 -2.18 -32.94 -22.97
CA HIS A 498 -1.64 -33.12 -24.32
C HIS A 498 -2.06 -31.97 -25.22
N ARG A 499 -1.17 -31.56 -26.12
CA ARG A 499 -1.44 -30.63 -27.24
C ARG A 499 -1.14 -31.34 -28.55
N ASN A 500 -2.10 -31.37 -29.46
CA ASN A 500 -1.97 -32.04 -30.76
C ASN A 500 -1.44 -33.49 -30.64
N GLY A 501 -1.85 -34.22 -29.58
CA GLY A 501 -1.42 -35.57 -29.26
C GLY A 501 -0.09 -35.68 -28.47
N GLN A 502 0.68 -34.63 -28.34
CA GLN A 502 1.93 -34.62 -27.58
C GLN A 502 1.71 -34.26 -26.11
N LEU A 503 2.29 -35.05 -25.20
CA LEU A 503 2.27 -34.76 -23.76
C LEU A 503 3.09 -33.48 -23.48
N ILE A 504 2.47 -32.48 -22.80
CA ILE A 504 3.08 -31.17 -22.48
C ILE A 504 3.10 -30.88 -20.99
N ASN A 505 2.28 -31.55 -20.19
CA ASN A 505 2.31 -31.47 -18.72
C ASN A 505 1.87 -32.80 -18.12
N GLU A 506 2.52 -33.20 -17.02
CA GLU A 506 2.18 -34.37 -16.22
C GLU A 506 2.36 -34.05 -14.74
N THR A 507 1.37 -34.41 -13.93
CA THR A 507 1.33 -34.15 -12.50
C THR A 507 0.36 -35.06 -11.77
N THR A 508 0.15 -34.86 -10.49
CA THR A 508 -0.91 -35.47 -9.69
C THR A 508 -1.70 -34.40 -8.92
N GLY A 509 -2.85 -34.78 -8.39
CA GLY A 509 -3.61 -33.91 -7.50
C GLY A 509 -2.86 -33.52 -6.22
N GLY A 510 -1.82 -34.26 -5.83
CA GLY A 510 -0.96 -33.94 -4.69
C GLY A 510 -0.05 -32.72 -4.85
N HIS A 511 -0.10 -32.04 -6.01
CA HIS A 511 0.65 -30.79 -6.22
C HIS A 511 0.22 -29.66 -5.27
N ALA A 512 -1.04 -29.64 -4.85
CA ALA A 512 -1.53 -28.65 -3.89
C ALA A 512 -0.98 -28.93 -2.49
N ARG A 513 -0.37 -27.91 -1.87
CA ARG A 513 0.11 -27.98 -0.47
C ARG A 513 -1.06 -28.36 0.45
N ASN A 514 -0.83 -29.28 1.37
CA ASN A 514 -1.84 -29.80 2.31
C ASN A 514 -2.98 -30.66 1.65
N GLY A 515 -2.93 -30.88 0.34
CA GLY A 515 -3.90 -31.72 -0.39
C GLY A 515 -5.17 -31.00 -0.84
N GLN A 516 -5.93 -31.68 -1.71
CA GLN A 516 -7.06 -31.09 -2.43
C GLN A 516 -8.21 -30.66 -1.51
N TRP A 517 -8.64 -31.53 -0.59
CA TRP A 517 -9.76 -31.22 0.30
C TRP A 517 -9.48 -30.07 1.26
N ALA A 518 -8.24 -29.95 1.76
CA ALA A 518 -7.85 -28.82 2.59
C ALA A 518 -7.85 -27.51 1.80
N ASN A 519 -7.47 -27.56 0.51
CA ASN A 519 -7.50 -26.42 -0.38
C ASN A 519 -8.95 -25.98 -0.70
N PHE A 520 -9.87 -26.92 -0.99
CA PHE A 520 -11.29 -26.60 -1.12
C PHE A 520 -11.87 -25.95 0.14
N LEU A 521 -11.54 -26.48 1.31
CA LEU A 521 -11.97 -25.92 2.59
C LEU A 521 -11.48 -24.47 2.78
N HIS A 522 -10.22 -24.20 2.41
CA HIS A 522 -9.66 -22.87 2.43
C HIS A 522 -10.46 -21.91 1.53
N GLN A 523 -10.74 -22.30 0.27
CA GLN A 523 -11.47 -21.46 -0.68
C GLN A 523 -12.89 -21.14 -0.21
N VAL A 524 -13.59 -22.13 0.37
CA VAL A 524 -14.93 -21.94 0.94
C VAL A 524 -14.92 -20.95 2.09
N ASN A 525 -13.99 -21.10 3.03
CA ASN A 525 -13.91 -20.23 4.19
C ASN A 525 -13.44 -18.82 3.80
N TRP A 526 -12.46 -18.70 2.90
CA TRP A 526 -12.05 -17.42 2.35
C TRP A 526 -13.24 -16.66 1.72
N ALA A 527 -14.05 -17.33 0.90
CA ALA A 527 -15.20 -16.68 0.27
C ALA A 527 -16.18 -16.13 1.31
N LEU A 528 -16.43 -16.85 2.39
CA LEU A 528 -17.27 -16.38 3.51
C LEU A 528 -16.64 -15.20 4.27
N GLU A 529 -15.34 -15.23 4.52
CA GLU A 529 -14.57 -14.14 5.15
C GLU A 529 -14.62 -12.86 4.32
N GLN A 530 -14.61 -13.00 2.97
CA GLN A 530 -14.79 -11.86 2.07
C GLN A 530 -16.25 -11.38 1.95
N GLY A 531 -17.19 -12.01 2.64
CA GLY A 531 -18.61 -11.63 2.66
C GLY A 531 -19.44 -12.22 1.52
N TYR A 532 -18.91 -13.16 0.76
CA TYR A 532 -19.68 -13.87 -0.28
C TYR A 532 -20.61 -14.91 0.36
N THR A 533 -21.72 -15.19 -0.33
CA THR A 533 -22.62 -16.29 -0.01
C THR A 533 -22.43 -17.41 -1.03
N LEU A 534 -22.10 -18.62 -0.56
CA LEU A 534 -21.99 -19.77 -1.44
C LEU A 534 -23.36 -20.40 -1.64
N LYS A 535 -23.68 -20.71 -2.90
CA LYS A 535 -24.99 -21.20 -3.33
C LYS A 535 -24.89 -22.63 -3.87
N PRO A 536 -25.99 -23.41 -3.88
CA PRO A 536 -26.04 -24.68 -4.61
C PRO A 536 -25.63 -24.47 -6.07
N GLY A 537 -24.77 -25.35 -6.58
CA GLY A 537 -24.22 -25.28 -7.94
C GLY A 537 -22.99 -24.40 -8.07
N ASN A 538 -22.56 -23.62 -7.03
CA ASN A 538 -21.28 -22.94 -7.10
C ASN A 538 -20.14 -23.95 -7.25
N LEU A 539 -19.23 -23.63 -8.16
CA LEU A 539 -18.01 -24.38 -8.43
C LEU A 539 -16.86 -23.82 -7.57
N ILE A 540 -16.13 -24.69 -6.90
CA ILE A 540 -14.90 -24.34 -6.20
C ILE A 540 -13.75 -25.08 -6.87
N ILE A 541 -12.77 -24.38 -7.45
CA ILE A 541 -11.60 -24.97 -8.10
C ILE A 541 -10.32 -24.71 -7.33
N THR A 542 -9.36 -25.59 -7.48
CA THR A 542 -8.21 -25.69 -6.58
C THR A 542 -7.04 -24.79 -6.95
N GLY A 543 -6.95 -24.32 -8.18
CA GLY A 543 -5.74 -23.70 -8.74
C GLY A 543 -4.86 -24.71 -9.48
N ALA A 544 -3.94 -24.20 -10.26
CA ALA A 544 -3.09 -24.96 -11.18
C ALA A 544 -2.39 -26.15 -10.53
N LEU A 545 -2.57 -27.33 -11.10
CA LEU A 545 -1.86 -28.57 -10.77
C LEU A 545 -0.76 -28.83 -11.80
N GLY A 546 0.49 -28.78 -11.35
CA GLY A 546 1.66 -28.86 -12.24
C GLY A 546 2.03 -27.49 -12.83
N LYS A 547 2.52 -27.51 -14.07
CA LYS A 547 2.99 -26.30 -14.76
C LYS A 547 1.86 -25.63 -15.53
N ILE A 548 1.71 -24.33 -15.38
CA ILE A 548 0.89 -23.50 -16.27
C ILE A 548 1.52 -23.52 -17.66
N ARG A 549 0.73 -23.88 -18.68
CA ARG A 549 1.18 -23.92 -20.08
C ARG A 549 0.69 -22.70 -20.84
N ARG A 550 1.48 -22.19 -21.78
CA ARG A 550 1.15 -21.06 -22.67
C ARG A 550 1.61 -21.40 -24.09
N ASP A 551 1.07 -22.52 -24.60
CA ASP A 551 1.54 -23.10 -25.88
C ASP A 551 0.76 -22.57 -27.10
N GLY A 552 -0.21 -21.67 -26.90
CA GLY A 552 -0.97 -21.01 -27.97
C GLY A 552 -2.02 -21.92 -28.65
N PRO A 553 -2.44 -21.60 -29.89
CA PRO A 553 -3.51 -22.32 -30.58
C PRO A 553 -3.19 -23.83 -30.78
N GLY A 554 -4.21 -24.67 -30.69
CA GLY A 554 -4.09 -26.11 -30.88
C GLY A 554 -5.26 -26.91 -30.30
N ASN A 555 -5.26 -28.22 -30.55
CA ASN A 555 -6.21 -29.16 -29.96
C ASN A 555 -5.62 -29.73 -28.67
N TYR A 556 -6.35 -29.60 -27.59
CA TYR A 556 -5.91 -30.01 -26.27
C TYR A 556 -6.75 -31.16 -25.74
N LYS A 557 -6.10 -32.09 -25.04
CA LYS A 557 -6.73 -33.16 -24.29
C LYS A 557 -6.09 -33.28 -22.91
N ALA A 558 -6.87 -33.05 -21.88
CA ALA A 558 -6.49 -33.29 -20.49
C ALA A 558 -7.11 -34.57 -19.99
N LYS A 559 -6.31 -35.41 -19.32
CA LYS A 559 -6.74 -36.68 -18.70
C LYS A 559 -6.62 -36.53 -17.18
N PHE A 560 -7.64 -36.96 -16.45
CA PHE A 560 -7.73 -36.84 -14.99
C PHE A 560 -8.00 -38.23 -14.35
N GLY A 561 -7.18 -39.22 -14.66
CA GLY A 561 -7.34 -40.58 -14.14
C GLY A 561 -8.79 -41.09 -14.27
N GLU A 562 -9.38 -41.49 -13.16
CA GLU A 562 -10.75 -42.00 -13.09
C GLU A 562 -11.84 -40.94 -13.36
N LEU A 563 -11.53 -39.66 -13.23
CA LEU A 563 -12.46 -38.55 -13.53
C LEU A 563 -12.64 -38.30 -15.03
N GLY A 564 -11.92 -39.06 -15.91
CA GLY A 564 -12.07 -38.98 -17.35
C GLY A 564 -11.21 -37.93 -18.04
N SER A 565 -11.71 -37.33 -19.11
CA SER A 565 -10.93 -36.37 -19.90
C SER A 565 -11.76 -35.17 -20.35
N ILE A 566 -11.07 -34.07 -20.61
CA ILE A 566 -11.58 -32.84 -21.22
C ILE A 566 -10.85 -32.63 -22.54
N GLU A 567 -11.61 -32.42 -23.64
CA GLU A 567 -11.08 -32.04 -24.94
C GLU A 567 -11.58 -30.65 -25.33
N PHE A 568 -10.70 -29.82 -25.85
CA PHE A 568 -11.02 -28.45 -26.26
C PHE A 568 -10.03 -27.95 -27.31
N THR A 569 -10.38 -26.87 -28.00
CA THR A 569 -9.51 -26.21 -28.97
C THR A 569 -9.29 -24.76 -28.58
N LEU A 570 -8.04 -24.31 -28.58
CA LEU A 570 -7.70 -22.88 -28.63
C LEU A 570 -7.48 -22.51 -30.10
N SER A 571 -8.27 -21.56 -30.61
CA SER A 571 -8.14 -21.06 -31.97
C SER A 571 -7.40 -19.70 -31.98
N ALA A 572 -6.62 -19.46 -33.05
CA ALA A 572 -6.15 -18.10 -33.31
C ALA A 572 -7.36 -17.23 -33.66
N ASP A 573 -7.33 -15.98 -33.25
CA ASP A 573 -8.29 -14.98 -33.74
C ASP A 573 -8.17 -14.88 -35.27
N GLN A 574 -9.32 -14.87 -35.97
CA GLN A 574 -9.38 -14.76 -37.45
C GLN A 574 -9.33 -13.30 -37.87
#